data_2b90a418264ec7f57c6bfe0e859ca7dd
#
_entry.id   2b90a418264ec7f57c6bfe0e859ca7dd
#
_cell.length_a   1.000
_cell.length_b   1.000
_cell.length_c   1.000
_cell.angle_alpha   90.00
_cell.angle_beta   90.00
_cell.angle_gamma   90.00
#
_symmetry.space_group_name_H-M   'P 1'
#
loop_
_entity.id
_entity.type
_entity.pdbx_description
1 polymer ?
#
loop_
_entity_poly.entity_id
_entity_poly.type
_entity_poly.pdbx_seq_one_letter_code
_entity_poly.pdbx_strand_id
1 'polypeptide(L)'
;MPVKRIALGIQYDGSAFSGWQTQSDVPTVQDVLERALGKFTQTRVQTVVAGRTDTGVHALGQVVHFDTELERTDFAWVRGTNAFLPQSVAVQWARPMPDDFHARFGAYERTYYYALYVHPVRSPMITGRAGWCYAPLDANAMREAAASLIGKHDFTAFRSSECQAKTPVKYLHQIDIVEQGDFIHFRFRANAFLHHMVRNLMGCFVAIGRGKHSASWMAELLEARDRKRAAPTFMPDGLYLAEVGYPENFAVPAPRLGSYPWSAVWEGPQERDQA
;
A
#
# COMPACT_ATOMS: atom_id res chain seq x y z
N MET A 1 31.37 0.57 -17.59
CA MET A 1 31.36 -0.17 -16.31
C MET A 1 30.25 -1.22 -16.36
N PRO A 2 30.30 -2.32 -15.61
CA PRO A 2 29.18 -3.26 -15.59
C PRO A 2 27.93 -2.56 -15.04
N VAL A 3 26.79 -2.85 -15.65
CA VAL A 3 25.49 -2.36 -15.17
C VAL A 3 25.20 -3.04 -13.83
N LYS A 4 24.78 -2.26 -12.85
CA LYS A 4 24.41 -2.73 -11.50
C LYS A 4 22.92 -2.45 -11.27
N ARG A 5 22.22 -3.38 -10.65
CA ARG A 5 20.83 -3.20 -10.18
C ARG A 5 20.82 -2.62 -8.79
N ILE A 6 20.11 -1.51 -8.61
CA ILE A 6 19.93 -0.85 -7.31
C ILE A 6 18.45 -0.92 -6.93
N ALA A 7 18.13 -1.43 -5.73
CA ALA A 7 16.82 -1.31 -5.15
C ALA A 7 16.76 -0.16 -4.14
N LEU A 8 15.62 0.52 -4.11
CA LEU A 8 15.31 1.56 -3.14
C LEU A 8 14.02 1.21 -2.40
N GLY A 9 14.04 1.41 -1.08
CA GLY A 9 12.82 1.47 -0.27
C GLY A 9 12.37 2.90 -0.14
N ILE A 10 11.08 3.16 -0.41
CA ILE A 10 10.54 4.51 -0.54
C ILE A 10 9.30 4.66 0.34
N GLN A 11 9.22 5.80 1.01
CA GLN A 11 8.02 6.27 1.68
C GLN A 11 7.47 7.50 0.96
N TYR A 12 6.14 7.63 0.92
CA TYR A 12 5.50 8.83 0.43
C TYR A 12 4.12 9.09 1.02
N ASP A 13 3.85 10.36 1.17
CA ASP A 13 2.51 10.91 1.33
C ASP A 13 1.87 11.05 -0.04
N GLY A 14 0.88 10.20 -0.32
CA GLY A 14 0.19 10.15 -1.61
C GLY A 14 -0.81 11.27 -1.85
N SER A 15 -1.16 12.06 -0.84
CA SER A 15 -2.27 13.05 -0.91
C SER A 15 -2.07 14.12 -2.00
N ALA A 16 -0.83 14.46 -2.33
CA ALA A 16 -0.49 15.43 -3.36
C ALA A 16 -0.27 14.82 -4.76
N PHE A 17 -0.45 13.50 -4.92
CA PHE A 17 -0.10 12.80 -6.15
C PHE A 17 -1.31 12.11 -6.78
N SER A 18 -1.33 12.06 -8.11
CA SER A 18 -2.27 11.29 -8.91
C SER A 18 -1.88 9.80 -9.00
N GLY A 19 -1.37 9.26 -7.90
CA GLY A 19 -0.89 7.89 -7.75
C GLY A 19 0.59 7.73 -8.12
N TRP A 20 0.98 6.47 -8.24
CA TRP A 20 2.38 6.12 -8.55
C TRP A 20 2.75 6.39 -10.00
N GLN A 21 1.98 5.84 -10.94
CA GLN A 21 2.34 5.74 -12.36
C GLN A 21 2.34 7.09 -13.06
N THR A 22 3.40 7.38 -13.83
CA THR A 22 3.48 8.51 -14.77
C THR A 22 2.22 8.66 -15.60
N GLN A 23 1.67 9.87 -15.63
CA GLN A 23 0.50 10.30 -16.39
C GLN A 23 0.77 11.68 -16.98
N SER A 24 0.06 12.04 -18.04
CA SER A 24 0.17 13.39 -18.63
C SER A 24 -0.42 14.44 -17.69
N ASP A 25 0.28 15.56 -17.53
CA ASP A 25 -0.19 16.80 -16.91
C ASP A 25 -0.60 16.77 -15.43
N VAL A 26 -0.25 15.67 -14.71
CA VAL A 26 -0.53 15.54 -13.28
C VAL A 26 0.71 15.06 -12.52
N PRO A 27 0.90 15.50 -11.26
CA PRO A 27 2.04 15.04 -10.46
C PRO A 27 1.88 13.58 -10.06
N THR A 28 2.94 12.77 -10.28
CA THR A 28 2.99 11.37 -9.85
C THR A 28 4.25 11.08 -9.04
N VAL A 29 4.21 10.04 -8.20
CA VAL A 29 5.37 9.67 -7.39
C VAL A 29 6.53 9.20 -8.27
N GLN A 30 6.25 8.46 -9.35
CA GLN A 30 7.26 7.98 -10.30
C GLN A 30 8.02 9.15 -10.94
N ASP A 31 7.32 10.19 -11.40
CA ASP A 31 7.96 11.33 -12.08
C ASP A 31 8.88 12.11 -11.15
N VAL A 32 8.47 12.33 -9.89
CA VAL A 32 9.34 13.06 -8.95
C VAL A 32 10.55 12.24 -8.55
N LEU A 33 10.39 10.91 -8.39
CA LEU A 33 11.50 10.01 -8.06
C LEU A 33 12.50 9.91 -9.24
N GLU A 34 12.03 9.65 -10.45
CA GLU A 34 12.89 9.51 -11.64
C GLU A 34 13.60 10.84 -11.98
N ARG A 35 12.93 11.98 -11.76
CA ARG A 35 13.55 13.30 -11.89
C ARG A 35 14.64 13.53 -10.84
N ALA A 36 14.41 13.13 -9.57
CA ALA A 36 15.39 13.25 -8.51
C ALA A 36 16.62 12.35 -8.77
N LEU A 37 16.38 11.10 -9.14
CA LEU A 37 17.44 10.17 -9.57
C LEU A 37 18.21 10.73 -10.77
N GLY A 38 17.51 11.22 -11.79
CA GLY A 38 18.15 11.82 -12.98
C GLY A 38 19.04 13.02 -12.66
N LYS A 39 18.62 13.88 -11.72
CA LYS A 39 19.46 15.00 -11.22
C LYS A 39 20.69 14.49 -10.47
N PHE A 40 20.52 13.46 -9.64
CA PHE A 40 21.63 12.89 -8.87
C PHE A 40 22.62 12.13 -9.73
N THR A 41 22.15 11.36 -10.71
CA THR A 41 23.00 10.52 -11.57
C THR A 41 23.53 11.25 -12.82
N GLN A 42 22.94 12.39 -13.17
CA GLN A 42 23.16 13.12 -14.43
C GLN A 42 22.80 12.28 -15.66
N THR A 43 21.93 11.27 -15.49
CA THR A 43 21.44 10.39 -16.56
C THR A 43 19.95 10.15 -16.41
N ARG A 44 19.27 9.78 -17.49
CA ARG A 44 17.86 9.38 -17.40
C ARG A 44 17.75 8.02 -16.69
N VAL A 45 16.96 7.97 -15.64
CA VAL A 45 16.66 6.75 -14.88
C VAL A 45 15.20 6.36 -15.07
N GLN A 46 14.96 5.09 -15.31
CA GLN A 46 13.61 4.51 -15.33
C GLN A 46 13.49 3.50 -14.18
N THR A 47 12.42 3.60 -13.42
CA THR A 47 12.19 2.75 -12.24
C THR A 47 11.13 1.69 -12.51
N VAL A 48 11.34 0.52 -11.92
CA VAL A 48 10.35 -0.58 -11.87
C VAL A 48 9.83 -0.71 -10.44
N VAL A 49 8.53 -0.54 -10.25
CA VAL A 49 7.88 -0.52 -8.93
C VAL A 49 7.29 -1.89 -8.56
N ALA A 50 7.31 -2.23 -7.26
CA ALA A 50 6.71 -3.45 -6.72
C ALA A 50 5.19 -3.49 -6.83
N GLY A 51 4.52 -2.36 -6.60
CA GLY A 51 3.07 -2.22 -6.70
C GLY A 51 2.66 -0.78 -6.95
N ARG A 52 1.82 -0.55 -7.97
CA ARG A 52 1.25 0.78 -8.21
C ARG A 52 0.25 1.10 -7.09
N THR A 53 0.23 2.36 -6.67
CA THR A 53 -0.77 2.92 -5.77
C THR A 53 -1.66 3.90 -6.52
N ASP A 54 -2.92 3.98 -6.12
CA ASP A 54 -3.90 4.91 -6.71
C ASP A 54 -3.67 6.35 -6.25
N THR A 55 -4.37 7.29 -6.86
CA THR A 55 -4.43 8.69 -6.43
C THR A 55 -4.76 8.78 -4.94
N GLY A 56 -3.97 9.55 -4.20
CA GLY A 56 -4.15 9.79 -2.76
C GLY A 56 -3.67 8.66 -1.85
N VAL A 57 -3.28 7.49 -2.38
CA VAL A 57 -2.79 6.34 -1.58
C VAL A 57 -1.34 6.54 -1.20
N HIS A 58 -1.02 6.28 0.07
CA HIS A 58 0.31 6.41 0.66
C HIS A 58 1.15 5.14 0.55
N ALA A 59 2.43 5.23 0.87
CA ALA A 59 3.28 4.07 1.09
C ALA A 59 4.25 4.28 2.24
N LEU A 60 4.41 3.25 3.07
CA LEU A 60 5.41 3.16 4.13
C LEU A 60 6.60 2.28 3.70
N GLY A 61 6.36 1.32 2.80
CA GLY A 61 7.34 0.33 2.38
C GLY A 61 7.27 0.00 0.89
N GLN A 62 7.16 1.02 0.01
CA GLN A 62 7.26 0.80 -1.43
C GLN A 62 8.68 0.42 -1.81
N VAL A 63 8.82 -0.51 -2.75
CA VAL A 63 10.12 -0.92 -3.29
C VAL A 63 10.17 -0.67 -4.79
N VAL A 64 11.27 -0.10 -5.25
CA VAL A 64 11.58 0.04 -6.68
C VAL A 64 12.98 -0.49 -6.97
N HIS A 65 13.25 -0.79 -8.24
CA HIS A 65 14.62 -0.97 -8.71
C HIS A 65 14.85 -0.20 -10.01
N PHE A 66 16.12 0.06 -10.29
CA PHE A 66 16.60 0.59 -11.55
C PHE A 66 18.02 0.05 -11.82
N ASP A 67 18.44 0.13 -13.05
CA ASP A 67 19.78 -0.29 -13.49
C ASP A 67 20.65 0.93 -13.78
N THR A 68 21.94 0.87 -13.40
CA THR A 68 22.89 1.99 -13.55
C THR A 68 24.32 1.48 -13.68
N GLU A 69 25.18 2.24 -14.38
CA GLU A 69 26.63 2.01 -14.41
C GLU A 69 27.38 2.74 -13.30
N LEU A 70 26.67 3.61 -12.54
CA LEU A 70 27.28 4.40 -11.50
C LEU A 70 27.51 3.56 -10.23
N GLU A 71 28.70 3.69 -9.66
CA GLU A 71 29.04 3.11 -8.37
C GLU A 71 28.97 4.16 -7.29
N ARG A 72 28.08 3.93 -6.31
CA ARG A 72 27.87 4.78 -5.14
C ARG A 72 27.62 3.90 -3.91
N THR A 73 27.94 4.41 -2.73
CA THR A 73 27.54 3.74 -1.48
C THR A 73 26.03 3.84 -1.28
N ASP A 74 25.45 2.91 -0.50
CA ASP A 74 24.02 2.91 -0.15
C ASP A 74 23.61 4.25 0.46
N PHE A 75 24.45 4.79 1.35
CA PHE A 75 24.24 6.10 1.96
C PHE A 75 24.25 7.25 0.94
N ALA A 76 25.12 7.20 -0.06
CA ALA A 76 25.18 8.22 -1.11
C ALA A 76 23.91 8.19 -1.99
N TRP A 77 23.39 6.98 -2.31
CA TRP A 77 22.12 6.82 -3.02
C TRP A 77 20.96 7.45 -2.24
N VAL A 78 20.86 7.16 -0.93
CA VAL A 78 19.80 7.71 -0.08
C VAL A 78 19.90 9.23 0.02
N ARG A 79 21.05 9.77 0.44
CA ARG A 79 21.19 11.23 0.63
C ARG A 79 21.12 12.00 -0.67
N GLY A 80 21.80 11.51 -1.72
CA GLY A 80 21.86 12.19 -3.02
C GLY A 80 20.49 12.28 -3.68
N THR A 81 19.69 11.20 -3.63
CA THR A 81 18.32 11.22 -4.17
C THR A 81 17.41 12.12 -3.34
N ASN A 82 17.44 12.00 -2.00
CA ASN A 82 16.61 12.80 -1.10
C ASN A 82 16.87 14.32 -1.20
N ALA A 83 18.07 14.74 -1.59
CA ALA A 83 18.38 16.16 -1.80
C ALA A 83 17.54 16.80 -2.92
N PHE A 84 16.98 16.01 -3.84
CA PHE A 84 16.16 16.47 -4.96
C PHE A 84 14.68 16.07 -4.86
N LEU A 85 14.30 15.30 -3.83
CA LEU A 85 12.91 14.90 -3.60
C LEU A 85 12.12 15.96 -2.84
N PRO A 86 10.81 16.10 -3.08
CA PRO A 86 9.94 16.91 -2.24
C PRO A 86 9.79 16.25 -0.86
N GLN A 87 9.40 17.03 0.16
CA GLN A 87 9.21 16.53 1.53
C GLN A 87 8.18 15.39 1.64
N SER A 88 7.28 15.27 0.67
CA SER A 88 6.26 14.22 0.61
C SER A 88 6.77 12.85 0.12
N VAL A 89 8.04 12.76 -0.32
CA VAL A 89 8.65 11.51 -0.80
C VAL A 89 10.06 11.38 -0.23
N ALA A 90 10.41 10.20 0.29
CA ALA A 90 11.75 9.95 0.80
C ALA A 90 12.24 8.53 0.50
N VAL A 91 13.48 8.41 0.06
CA VAL A 91 14.22 7.14 0.03
C VAL A 91 14.67 6.82 1.44
N GLN A 92 14.28 5.66 1.95
CA GLN A 92 14.60 5.19 3.30
C GLN A 92 15.88 4.34 3.33
N TRP A 93 16.08 3.57 2.28
CA TRP A 93 17.26 2.73 2.09
C TRP A 93 17.55 2.53 0.60
N ALA A 94 18.80 2.22 0.30
CA ALA A 94 19.28 1.79 -1.01
C ALA A 94 20.12 0.55 -0.85
N ARG A 95 20.12 -0.38 -1.82
CA ARG A 95 20.92 -1.59 -1.80
C ARG A 95 21.22 -2.08 -3.21
N PRO A 96 22.47 -2.48 -3.51
CA PRO A 96 22.76 -3.23 -4.72
C PRO A 96 22.10 -4.60 -4.63
N MET A 97 21.52 -5.03 -5.73
CA MET A 97 20.78 -6.28 -5.84
C MET A 97 21.39 -7.16 -6.93
N PRO A 98 21.25 -8.50 -6.79
CA PRO A 98 21.62 -9.40 -7.88
C PRO A 98 20.76 -9.19 -9.12
N ASP A 99 21.25 -9.60 -10.30
CA ASP A 99 20.62 -9.34 -11.60
C ASP A 99 19.22 -9.97 -11.75
N ASP A 100 18.94 -11.03 -11.02
CA ASP A 100 17.65 -11.73 -10.99
C ASP A 100 16.61 -11.05 -10.08
N PHE A 101 17.01 -10.07 -9.27
CA PHE A 101 16.04 -9.32 -8.47
C PHE A 101 15.11 -8.49 -9.37
N HIS A 102 13.81 -8.60 -9.14
CA HIS A 102 12.82 -7.78 -9.82
C HIS A 102 11.77 -7.27 -8.84
N ALA A 103 11.69 -5.95 -8.62
CA ALA A 103 10.81 -5.35 -7.61
C ALA A 103 9.34 -5.81 -7.74
N ARG A 104 8.82 -5.95 -8.96
CA ARG A 104 7.42 -6.35 -9.19
C ARG A 104 7.22 -7.86 -9.18
N PHE A 105 8.03 -8.60 -9.96
CA PHE A 105 7.80 -10.03 -10.21
C PHE A 105 8.48 -10.93 -9.18
N GLY A 106 9.52 -10.43 -8.49
CA GLY A 106 10.15 -11.13 -7.36
C GLY A 106 9.36 -11.03 -6.06
N ALA A 107 8.40 -10.09 -5.96
CA ALA A 107 7.59 -9.94 -4.76
C ALA A 107 6.48 -11.01 -4.71
N TYR A 108 6.44 -11.77 -3.62
CA TYR A 108 5.44 -12.81 -3.39
C TYR A 108 4.23 -12.34 -2.57
N GLU A 109 4.35 -11.24 -1.82
CA GLU A 109 3.31 -10.72 -0.93
C GLU A 109 3.29 -9.18 -0.90
N ARG A 110 2.13 -8.58 -0.61
CA ARG A 110 1.95 -7.17 -0.27
C ARG A 110 1.07 -7.06 0.96
N THR A 111 1.45 -6.14 1.84
CA THR A 111 0.65 -5.77 3.02
C THR A 111 0.17 -4.35 2.87
N TYR A 112 -1.12 -4.15 3.08
CA TYR A 112 -1.73 -2.84 3.14
C TYR A 112 -2.32 -2.59 4.52
N TYR A 113 -2.19 -1.36 5.01
CA TYR A 113 -2.91 -0.85 6.17
C TYR A 113 -3.99 0.11 5.71
N TYR A 114 -5.11 0.11 6.43
CA TYR A 114 -6.12 1.15 6.27
C TYR A 114 -6.49 1.69 7.66
N ALA A 115 -6.32 3.01 7.86
CA ALA A 115 -6.78 3.72 9.06
C ALA A 115 -8.14 4.36 8.76
N LEU A 116 -9.17 3.97 9.51
CA LEU A 116 -10.52 4.50 9.40
C LEU A 116 -10.89 5.25 10.68
N TYR A 117 -11.05 6.57 10.58
CA TYR A 117 -11.53 7.43 11.67
C TYR A 117 -13.05 7.39 11.71
N VAL A 118 -13.61 6.99 12.87
CA VAL A 118 -15.05 6.83 13.08
C VAL A 118 -15.50 7.87 14.10
N HIS A 119 -16.03 8.98 13.64
CA HIS A 119 -16.44 10.09 14.50
C HIS A 119 -17.49 10.96 13.79
N PRO A 120 -18.53 11.47 14.49
CA PRO A 120 -19.56 12.30 13.87
C PRO A 120 -19.01 13.55 13.15
N VAL A 121 -17.91 14.11 13.64
CA VAL A 121 -17.26 15.29 13.07
C VAL A 121 -15.88 14.91 12.50
N ARG A 122 -15.60 15.31 11.27
CA ARG A 122 -14.28 15.14 10.66
C ARG A 122 -13.20 15.90 11.44
N SER A 123 -11.98 15.36 11.48
CA SER A 123 -10.83 16.05 12.08
C SER A 123 -9.92 16.62 10.98
N PRO A 124 -9.70 17.95 10.93
CA PRO A 124 -8.76 18.55 9.99
C PRO A 124 -7.31 18.06 10.17
N MET A 125 -6.94 17.64 11.39
CA MET A 125 -5.57 17.18 11.71
C MET A 125 -5.19 15.87 11.09
N ILE A 126 -6.17 15.06 10.69
CA ILE A 126 -5.96 13.73 10.07
C ILE A 126 -6.54 13.64 8.64
N THR A 127 -7.05 14.74 8.11
CA THR A 127 -7.50 14.84 6.71
C THR A 127 -6.38 14.45 5.77
N GLY A 128 -6.67 13.57 4.80
CA GLY A 128 -5.70 13.02 3.87
C GLY A 128 -4.78 11.95 4.50
N ARG A 129 -5.05 11.50 5.74
CA ARG A 129 -4.24 10.50 6.47
C ARG A 129 -5.05 9.31 6.95
N ALA A 130 -6.35 9.47 7.10
CA ALA A 130 -7.28 8.43 7.46
C ALA A 130 -8.57 8.58 6.67
N GLY A 131 -9.19 7.44 6.34
CA GLY A 131 -10.57 7.45 5.87
C GLY A 131 -11.49 7.91 6.98
N TRP A 132 -12.64 8.49 6.64
CA TRP A 132 -13.59 8.99 7.63
C TRP A 132 -14.98 8.39 7.42
N CYS A 133 -15.60 7.99 8.55
CA CYS A 133 -17.00 7.62 8.64
C CYS A 133 -17.66 8.37 9.79
N TYR A 134 -18.75 9.13 9.48
CA TYR A 134 -19.47 9.90 10.50
C TYR A 134 -20.38 9.06 11.38
N ALA A 135 -20.76 7.87 10.94
CA ALA A 135 -21.67 6.97 11.64
C ALA A 135 -20.88 5.91 12.45
N PRO A 136 -21.40 5.47 13.59
CA PRO A 136 -20.81 4.35 14.31
C PRO A 136 -20.80 3.09 13.45
N LEU A 137 -19.82 2.23 13.69
CA LEU A 137 -19.58 1.02 12.91
C LEU A 137 -19.47 -0.18 13.85
N ASP A 138 -20.09 -1.30 13.49
CA ASP A 138 -19.92 -2.59 14.15
C ASP A 138 -18.69 -3.31 13.59
N ALA A 139 -17.59 -3.25 14.34
CA ALA A 139 -16.36 -3.91 13.95
C ALA A 139 -16.45 -5.45 14.05
N ASN A 140 -17.35 -6.00 14.87
CA ASN A 140 -17.54 -7.45 14.96
C ASN A 140 -18.21 -7.98 13.70
N ALA A 141 -19.23 -7.30 13.18
CA ALA A 141 -19.84 -7.64 11.90
C ALA A 141 -18.82 -7.55 10.74
N MET A 142 -17.88 -6.57 10.78
CA MET A 142 -16.80 -6.47 9.80
C MET A 142 -15.82 -7.64 9.92
N ARG A 143 -15.43 -8.08 11.14
CA ARG A 143 -14.54 -9.24 11.37
C ARG A 143 -15.19 -10.54 10.88
N GLU A 144 -16.48 -10.72 11.13
CA GLU A 144 -17.23 -11.86 10.60
C GLU A 144 -17.23 -11.87 9.08
N ALA A 145 -17.50 -10.73 8.43
CA ALA A 145 -17.46 -10.60 6.98
C ALA A 145 -16.07 -10.89 6.40
N ALA A 146 -15.00 -10.46 7.08
CA ALA A 146 -13.62 -10.64 6.64
C ALA A 146 -13.23 -12.13 6.53
N ALA A 147 -13.78 -12.99 7.37
CA ALA A 147 -13.48 -14.42 7.39
C ALA A 147 -13.80 -15.09 6.04
N SER A 148 -14.85 -14.66 5.34
CA SER A 148 -15.25 -15.19 4.03
C SER A 148 -14.28 -14.87 2.87
N LEU A 149 -13.41 -13.88 3.07
CA LEU A 149 -12.47 -13.42 2.05
C LEU A 149 -11.13 -14.14 2.09
N ILE A 150 -10.83 -14.83 3.19
CA ILE A 150 -9.53 -15.50 3.40
C ILE A 150 -9.41 -16.70 2.48
N GLY A 151 -8.24 -16.85 1.85
CA GLY A 151 -7.97 -17.94 0.92
C GLY A 151 -7.89 -17.48 -0.54
N LYS A 152 -8.03 -18.47 -1.43
CA LYS A 152 -7.94 -18.27 -2.88
C LYS A 152 -9.35 -18.06 -3.46
N HIS A 153 -9.64 -16.84 -3.90
CA HIS A 153 -10.93 -16.47 -4.46
C HIS A 153 -10.80 -15.67 -5.75
N ASP A 154 -11.89 -15.64 -6.51
CA ASP A 154 -12.09 -14.73 -7.63
C ASP A 154 -12.63 -13.39 -7.08
N PHE A 155 -11.80 -12.35 -7.09
CA PHE A 155 -12.14 -11.01 -6.58
C PHE A 155 -12.72 -10.08 -7.66
N THR A 156 -13.37 -10.59 -8.68
CA THR A 156 -13.99 -9.77 -9.75
C THR A 156 -14.96 -8.72 -9.18
N ALA A 157 -15.76 -9.06 -8.15
CA ALA A 157 -16.67 -8.11 -7.51
C ALA A 157 -15.95 -6.91 -6.84
N PHE A 158 -14.67 -7.02 -6.57
CA PHE A 158 -13.86 -5.97 -5.96
C PHE A 158 -12.81 -5.37 -6.91
N ARG A 159 -12.91 -5.67 -8.21
CA ARG A 159 -12.00 -5.21 -9.25
C ARG A 159 -12.51 -3.94 -9.91
N SER A 160 -11.63 -2.92 -10.14
CA SER A 160 -11.92 -1.80 -11.03
C SER A 160 -12.06 -2.27 -12.48
N SER A 161 -12.92 -1.62 -13.26
CA SER A 161 -13.05 -1.85 -14.71
C SER A 161 -11.73 -1.60 -15.47
N GLU A 162 -10.90 -0.70 -14.98
CA GLU A 162 -9.61 -0.32 -15.58
C GLU A 162 -8.46 -1.28 -15.20
N CYS A 163 -8.74 -2.32 -14.43
CA CYS A 163 -7.72 -3.23 -13.91
C CYS A 163 -7.09 -4.07 -15.04
N GLN A 164 -5.78 -3.92 -15.22
CA GLN A 164 -4.98 -4.63 -16.23
C GLN A 164 -4.51 -6.03 -15.79
N ALA A 165 -4.91 -6.51 -14.61
CA ALA A 165 -4.48 -7.82 -14.12
C ALA A 165 -5.03 -8.94 -15.03
N LYS A 166 -4.16 -9.91 -15.42
CA LYS A 166 -4.52 -11.05 -16.29
C LYS A 166 -5.57 -11.97 -15.66
N THR A 167 -5.56 -12.11 -14.33
CA THR A 167 -6.51 -12.94 -13.58
C THR A 167 -7.05 -12.20 -12.36
N PRO A 168 -8.38 -12.29 -12.10
CA PRO A 168 -8.98 -11.74 -10.90
C PRO A 168 -8.74 -12.62 -9.66
N VAL A 169 -8.22 -13.83 -9.83
CA VAL A 169 -7.97 -14.76 -8.74
C VAL A 169 -6.75 -14.31 -7.93
N LYS A 170 -6.94 -14.13 -6.62
CA LYS A 170 -5.89 -13.78 -5.66
C LYS A 170 -5.99 -14.70 -4.44
N TYR A 171 -4.88 -14.78 -3.70
CA TYR A 171 -4.83 -15.46 -2.41
C TYR A 171 -4.70 -14.39 -1.32
N LEU A 172 -5.76 -14.20 -0.54
CA LEU A 172 -5.79 -13.29 0.59
C LEU A 172 -5.39 -14.09 1.85
N HIS A 173 -4.21 -13.77 2.38
CA HIS A 173 -3.62 -14.51 3.50
C HIS A 173 -4.26 -14.11 4.83
N GLN A 174 -4.56 -12.79 4.99
CA GLN A 174 -4.97 -12.25 6.27
C GLN A 174 -5.73 -10.93 6.11
N ILE A 175 -6.76 -10.76 6.94
CA ILE A 175 -7.39 -9.48 7.25
C ILE A 175 -7.51 -9.39 8.76
N ASP A 176 -6.86 -8.38 9.36
CA ASP A 176 -7.06 -8.06 10.77
C ASP A 176 -7.81 -6.75 10.88
N ILE A 177 -8.69 -6.66 11.89
CA ILE A 177 -9.51 -5.49 12.19
C ILE A 177 -9.42 -5.21 13.68
N VAL A 178 -8.81 -4.07 14.04
CA VAL A 178 -8.55 -3.66 15.43
C VAL A 178 -9.16 -2.30 15.70
N GLU A 179 -9.91 -2.17 16.76
CA GLU A 179 -10.44 -0.89 17.26
C GLU A 179 -9.46 -0.28 18.25
N GLN A 180 -9.18 1.02 18.09
CA GLN A 180 -8.37 1.80 19.02
C GLN A 180 -8.88 3.24 19.10
N GLY A 181 -9.56 3.59 20.19
CA GLY A 181 -10.21 4.89 20.34
C GLY A 181 -11.21 5.14 19.21
N ASP A 182 -11.12 6.27 18.54
CA ASP A 182 -11.99 6.63 17.43
C ASP A 182 -11.56 6.00 16.10
N PHE A 183 -10.62 5.05 16.11
CA PHE A 183 -10.12 4.43 14.89
C PHE A 183 -10.48 2.95 14.82
N ILE A 184 -10.76 2.50 13.58
CA ILE A 184 -10.73 1.09 13.20
C ILE A 184 -9.59 0.91 12.21
N HIS A 185 -8.63 0.06 12.57
CA HIS A 185 -7.47 -0.25 11.76
C HIS A 185 -7.66 -1.58 11.05
N PHE A 186 -7.30 -1.60 9.76
CA PHE A 186 -7.32 -2.81 8.95
C PHE A 186 -5.91 -3.13 8.46
N ARG A 187 -5.56 -4.41 8.46
CA ARG A 187 -4.38 -4.96 7.79
C ARG A 187 -4.82 -6.00 6.79
N PHE A 188 -4.43 -5.82 5.53
CA PHE A 188 -4.69 -6.76 4.44
C PHE A 188 -3.38 -7.32 3.95
N ARG A 189 -3.24 -8.65 3.90
CA ARG A 189 -2.05 -9.34 3.40
C ARG A 189 -2.44 -10.35 2.33
N ALA A 190 -1.87 -10.23 1.12
CA ALA A 190 -2.18 -11.08 -0.02
C ALA A 190 -0.97 -11.24 -0.96
N ASN A 191 -1.01 -12.28 -1.79
CA ASN A 191 0.01 -12.46 -2.83
C ASN A 191 0.02 -11.30 -3.84
N ALA A 192 -1.13 -10.69 -4.12
CA ALA A 192 -1.29 -9.47 -4.92
C ALA A 192 -2.70 -8.90 -4.72
N PHE A 193 -2.89 -7.65 -5.09
CA PHE A 193 -4.19 -6.98 -5.11
C PHE A 193 -4.54 -6.53 -6.53
N LEU A 194 -5.84 -6.50 -6.83
CA LEU A 194 -6.37 -5.92 -8.05
C LEU A 194 -6.47 -4.38 -7.89
N HIS A 195 -6.55 -3.68 -9.01
CA HIS A 195 -6.79 -2.23 -9.00
C HIS A 195 -8.06 -1.90 -8.20
N HIS A 196 -7.96 -0.98 -7.25
CA HIS A 196 -8.97 -0.55 -6.28
C HIS A 196 -9.45 -1.65 -5.28
N MET A 197 -8.90 -2.87 -5.30
CA MET A 197 -9.43 -4.00 -4.52
C MET A 197 -9.61 -3.66 -3.04
N VAL A 198 -8.58 -3.17 -2.35
CA VAL A 198 -8.67 -2.84 -0.91
C VAL A 198 -9.72 -1.76 -0.66
N ARG A 199 -9.78 -0.71 -1.47
CA ARG A 199 -10.76 0.37 -1.34
C ARG A 199 -12.19 -0.09 -1.62
N ASN A 200 -12.38 -1.04 -2.54
CA ASN A 200 -13.69 -1.66 -2.80
C ASN A 200 -14.13 -2.55 -1.63
N LEU A 201 -13.19 -3.32 -1.04
CA LEU A 201 -13.45 -4.06 0.20
C LEU A 201 -13.81 -3.12 1.35
N MET A 202 -13.08 -1.99 1.51
CA MET A 202 -13.38 -1.00 2.54
C MET A 202 -14.78 -0.41 2.40
N GLY A 203 -15.24 -0.12 1.17
CA GLY A 203 -16.61 0.33 0.94
C GLY A 203 -17.65 -0.67 1.43
N CYS A 204 -17.42 -1.97 1.18
CA CYS A 204 -18.30 -3.04 1.63
C CYS A 204 -18.22 -3.23 3.17
N PHE A 205 -17.02 -3.18 3.77
CA PHE A 205 -16.87 -3.24 5.23
C PHE A 205 -17.61 -2.09 5.92
N VAL A 206 -17.49 -0.86 5.42
CA VAL A 206 -18.21 0.29 5.97
C VAL A 206 -19.73 0.11 5.82
N ALA A 207 -20.22 -0.46 4.71
CA ALA A 207 -21.65 -0.72 4.52
C ALA A 207 -22.17 -1.78 5.53
N ILE A 208 -21.40 -2.85 5.76
CA ILE A 208 -21.71 -3.89 6.76
C ILE A 208 -21.65 -3.31 8.17
N GLY A 209 -20.57 -2.61 8.54
CA GLY A 209 -20.42 -2.01 9.86
C GLY A 209 -21.52 -0.99 10.21
N ARG A 210 -22.13 -0.35 9.21
CA ARG A 210 -23.30 0.53 9.35
C ARG A 210 -24.63 -0.24 9.46
N GLY A 211 -24.60 -1.57 9.41
CA GLY A 211 -25.80 -2.40 9.42
C GLY A 211 -26.64 -2.33 8.14
N LYS A 212 -26.10 -1.81 7.01
CA LYS A 212 -26.83 -1.77 5.74
C LYS A 212 -26.94 -3.14 5.09
N HIS A 213 -26.00 -4.02 5.36
CA HIS A 213 -25.92 -5.41 4.91
C HIS A 213 -25.42 -6.28 6.06
N SER A 214 -25.82 -7.57 6.05
CA SER A 214 -25.29 -8.59 6.96
C SER A 214 -23.84 -8.93 6.62
N ALA A 215 -23.13 -9.60 7.54
CA ALA A 215 -21.77 -10.08 7.28
C ALA A 215 -21.70 -11.06 6.10
N SER A 216 -22.76 -11.88 5.88
CA SER A 216 -22.86 -12.85 4.77
C SER A 216 -22.82 -12.18 3.39
N TRP A 217 -23.19 -10.90 3.29
CA TRP A 217 -23.17 -10.18 2.02
C TRP A 217 -21.78 -10.17 1.36
N MET A 218 -20.70 -10.22 2.14
CA MET A 218 -19.34 -10.28 1.58
C MET A 218 -19.11 -11.58 0.80
N ALA A 219 -19.58 -12.73 1.30
CA ALA A 219 -19.54 -14.01 0.60
C ALA A 219 -20.42 -14.00 -0.66
N GLU A 220 -21.62 -13.44 -0.56
CA GLU A 220 -22.54 -13.29 -1.69
C GLU A 220 -21.92 -12.47 -2.83
N LEU A 221 -21.15 -11.41 -2.50
CA LEU A 221 -20.43 -10.60 -3.50
C LEU A 221 -19.31 -11.41 -4.18
N LEU A 222 -18.55 -12.21 -3.43
CA LEU A 222 -17.54 -13.11 -4.01
C LEU A 222 -18.16 -14.08 -5.01
N GLU A 223 -19.27 -14.72 -4.66
CA GLU A 223 -19.98 -15.67 -5.52
C GLU A 223 -20.56 -14.98 -6.76
N ALA A 224 -21.15 -13.79 -6.58
CA ALA A 224 -21.78 -13.04 -7.66
C ALA A 224 -20.79 -12.54 -8.71
N ARG A 225 -19.52 -12.28 -8.34
CA ARG A 225 -18.47 -11.75 -9.23
C ARG A 225 -18.88 -10.50 -10.01
N ASP A 226 -19.79 -9.71 -9.44
CA ASP A 226 -20.34 -8.52 -10.08
C ASP A 226 -19.99 -7.26 -9.26
N ARG A 227 -19.10 -6.41 -9.81
CA ARG A 227 -18.71 -5.13 -9.19
C ARG A 227 -19.89 -4.18 -8.95
N LYS A 228 -20.93 -4.25 -9.75
CA LYS A 228 -22.10 -3.35 -9.64
C LYS A 228 -22.92 -3.64 -8.39
N ARG A 229 -22.83 -4.84 -7.83
CA ARG A 229 -23.52 -5.24 -6.60
C ARG A 229 -22.76 -4.81 -5.34
N ALA A 230 -21.46 -4.55 -5.44
CA ALA A 230 -20.64 -4.12 -4.31
C ALA A 230 -20.80 -2.62 -4.03
N ALA A 231 -20.44 -2.20 -2.81
CA ALA A 231 -20.47 -0.80 -2.41
C ALA A 231 -19.56 0.09 -3.29
N PRO A 232 -19.78 1.41 -3.32
CA PRO A 232 -18.88 2.35 -3.96
C PRO A 232 -17.45 2.22 -3.42
N THR A 233 -16.47 2.54 -4.28
CA THR A 233 -15.04 2.58 -3.89
C THR A 233 -14.85 3.59 -2.77
N PHE A 234 -14.23 3.16 -1.67
CA PHE A 234 -14.01 4.03 -0.52
C PHE A 234 -12.80 4.95 -0.74
N MET A 235 -12.72 6.02 0.07
CA MET A 235 -11.68 7.06 -0.07
C MET A 235 -10.26 6.46 0.07
N PRO A 236 -9.25 7.05 -0.58
CA PRO A 236 -7.87 6.57 -0.53
C PRO A 236 -7.12 6.97 0.72
N ASP A 237 -7.55 8.02 1.41
CA ASP A 237 -6.81 8.79 2.43
C ASP A 237 -6.24 7.94 3.58
N GLY A 238 -6.91 6.83 3.90
CA GLY A 238 -6.47 5.92 4.96
C GLY A 238 -5.62 4.76 4.48
N LEU A 239 -5.37 4.63 3.17
CA LEU A 239 -4.71 3.46 2.59
C LEU A 239 -3.21 3.65 2.44
N TYR A 240 -2.44 2.68 2.96
CA TYR A 240 -0.98 2.66 2.96
C TYR A 240 -0.48 1.32 2.41
N LEU A 241 0.36 1.33 1.37
CA LEU A 241 1.19 0.17 1.06
C LEU A 241 2.26 0.07 2.16
N ALA A 242 2.04 -0.84 3.11
CA ALA A 242 2.86 -0.94 4.30
C ALA A 242 4.15 -1.72 4.04
N GLU A 243 4.07 -2.83 3.31
CA GLU A 243 5.21 -3.72 3.11
C GLU A 243 5.07 -4.52 1.80
N VAL A 244 6.21 -4.88 1.23
CA VAL A 244 6.33 -5.79 0.08
C VAL A 244 7.26 -6.94 0.47
N GLY A 245 6.76 -8.18 0.43
CA GLY A 245 7.49 -9.38 0.78
C GLY A 245 8.31 -9.93 -0.40
N TYR A 246 9.57 -10.24 -0.13
CA TYR A 246 10.51 -10.88 -1.08
C TYR A 246 11.17 -12.10 -0.44
N PRO A 247 11.66 -13.06 -1.25
CA PRO A 247 12.49 -14.14 -0.75
C PRO A 247 13.67 -13.65 0.10
N GLU A 248 13.96 -14.34 1.18
CA GLU A 248 14.99 -13.94 2.18
C GLU A 248 16.39 -13.77 1.58
N ASN A 249 16.71 -14.52 0.53
CA ASN A 249 18.00 -14.43 -0.16
C ASN A 249 18.29 -13.03 -0.75
N PHE A 250 17.24 -12.22 -1.01
CA PHE A 250 17.41 -10.83 -1.46
C PHE A 250 17.67 -9.86 -0.30
N ALA A 251 17.47 -10.28 0.95
CA ALA A 251 17.71 -9.49 2.15
C ALA A 251 17.17 -8.05 2.05
N VAL A 252 15.96 -7.89 1.48
CA VAL A 252 15.29 -6.58 1.37
C VAL A 252 14.97 -6.06 2.77
N PRO A 253 15.39 -4.84 3.13
CA PRO A 253 15.12 -4.29 4.46
C PRO A 253 13.62 -4.16 4.73
N ALA A 254 13.18 -4.60 5.90
CA ALA A 254 11.82 -4.38 6.36
C ALA A 254 11.55 -2.88 6.60
N PRO A 255 10.35 -2.39 6.29
CA PRO A 255 9.98 -1.01 6.60
C PRO A 255 9.89 -0.79 8.12
N ARG A 256 10.26 0.41 8.58
CA ARG A 256 10.12 0.81 10.00
C ARG A 256 8.68 1.24 10.27
N LEU A 257 7.80 0.28 10.54
CA LEU A 257 6.36 0.55 10.70
C LEU A 257 6.04 1.20 12.05
N GLY A 258 6.71 0.84 13.15
CA GLY A 258 6.44 1.34 14.50
C GLY A 258 6.67 2.85 14.74
N SER A 259 7.18 3.55 13.73
CA SER A 259 7.35 5.00 13.80
C SER A 259 6.05 5.79 13.55
N TYR A 260 4.96 5.13 13.19
CA TYR A 260 3.68 5.78 12.85
C TYR A 260 2.60 5.44 13.88
N PRO A 261 1.85 6.43 14.41
CA PRO A 261 0.87 6.21 15.47
C PRO A 261 -0.16 5.13 15.16
N TRP A 262 -0.60 5.03 13.89
CA TRP A 262 -1.57 4.05 13.44
C TRP A 262 -0.97 2.69 13.05
N SER A 263 0.34 2.55 12.91
CA SER A 263 0.98 1.27 12.66
C SER A 263 1.39 0.55 13.94
N ALA A 264 1.55 1.28 15.04
CA ALA A 264 1.85 0.72 16.38
C ALA A 264 0.78 -0.28 16.87
N VAL A 265 -0.42 -0.22 16.33
CA VAL A 265 -1.51 -1.18 16.60
C VAL A 265 -1.15 -2.62 16.19
N TRP A 266 -0.26 -2.76 15.18
CA TRP A 266 0.14 -4.06 14.62
C TRP A 266 1.41 -4.64 15.24
N GLU A 267 2.13 -3.81 15.96
CA GLU A 267 3.24 -4.22 16.78
C GLU A 267 2.63 -4.70 18.11
N GLY A 268 2.53 -6.01 18.32
CA GLY A 268 2.23 -6.58 19.63
C GLY A 268 3.16 -5.97 20.69
N PRO A 269 2.96 -6.20 22.00
CA PRO A 269 3.89 -5.74 23.00
C PRO A 269 5.27 -6.24 22.62
N GLN A 270 6.03 -5.39 21.94
CA GLN A 270 7.42 -5.67 21.65
C GLN A 270 8.11 -5.83 22.98
N GLU A 271 8.89 -6.86 23.11
CA GLU A 271 9.93 -7.00 24.10
C GLU A 271 10.77 -5.70 24.12
N ARG A 272 10.21 -4.67 24.80
CA ARG A 272 10.92 -3.41 25.07
C ARG A 272 11.84 -3.55 26.27
N ASP A 273 12.40 -4.73 26.47
CA ASP A 273 13.41 -4.97 27.50
C ASP A 273 14.47 -5.91 26.96
N GLN A 274 15.41 -5.35 26.22
CA GLN A 274 16.81 -5.80 26.19
C GLN A 274 17.63 -4.77 25.39
N ALA A 275 18.02 -3.68 26.05
CA ALA A 275 19.21 -2.89 25.73
C ALA A 275 19.77 -2.35 27.04
#